data_854cf14dacf8030fd3e38942439df322
#
_entry.id   854cf14dacf8030fd3e38942439df322
#
_cell.length_a   1.000
_cell.length_b   1.000
_cell.length_c   1.000
_cell.angle_alpha   90.00
_cell.angle_beta   90.00
_cell.angle_gamma   90.00
#
_symmetry.space_group_name_H-M   'P 1'
#
loop_
_entity.id
_entity.type
_entity.pdbx_description
1 polymer ?
#
loop_
_entity_poly.entity_id
_entity_poly.type
_entity_poly.pdbx_seq_one_letter_code
_entity_poly.pdbx_strand_id
1 'polypeptide(L)'
;KCEEKWAYNQSLADISKSKADNVVNNIDDVCELTDNGIQFLVDALKWGGASFHGAGWNPRHIEGVEHFFFYALESYTKKKFLHGQAVCLGVVIGCMMHQKKEDELLGIIHQAGIDIRPEAMGIEWEDVEKTLYSLKNYVIENKFHYGIANDFEVTKEFFQSVKNKVE
;
A
#
# COMPACT_ATOMS: atom_id res chain seq x y z
N LYS A 1 1.00 21.85 -5.88
CA LYS A 1 1.45 20.79 -6.79
C LYS A 1 0.33 19.77 -7.08
N CYS A 2 -0.68 19.69 -6.24
CA CYS A 2 -1.82 18.79 -6.39
C CYS A 2 -2.99 19.56 -7.02
N GLU A 3 -3.71 18.92 -7.98
CA GLU A 3 -4.95 19.50 -8.48
C GLU A 3 -5.98 19.61 -7.35
N GLU A 4 -6.89 20.59 -7.42
CA GLU A 4 -7.89 20.82 -6.38
C GLU A 4 -8.75 19.59 -6.10
N LYS A 5 -9.12 18.83 -7.14
CA LYS A 5 -9.86 17.57 -7.01
C LYS A 5 -9.14 16.48 -6.19
N TRP A 6 -7.83 16.60 -6.03
CA TRP A 6 -6.99 15.71 -5.23
C TRP A 6 -6.53 16.35 -3.92
N ALA A 7 -7.22 17.40 -3.46
CA ALA A 7 -6.88 18.08 -2.23
C ALA A 7 -6.94 17.10 -1.04
N TYR A 8 -6.02 17.28 -0.11
CA TYR A 8 -6.00 16.53 1.13
C TYR A 8 -7.23 16.88 1.98
N ASN A 9 -7.88 15.87 2.54
CA ASN A 9 -9.02 16.01 3.43
C ASN A 9 -8.74 15.28 4.74
N GLN A 10 -8.52 16.06 5.81
CA GLN A 10 -8.18 15.53 7.13
C GLN A 10 -9.26 14.59 7.68
N SER A 11 -10.53 14.95 7.54
CA SER A 11 -11.62 14.11 8.06
C SER A 11 -11.69 12.76 7.40
N LEU A 12 -11.47 12.69 6.07
CA LEU A 12 -11.41 11.41 5.36
C LEU A 12 -10.18 10.59 5.78
N ALA A 13 -9.04 11.24 5.95
CA ALA A 13 -7.82 10.58 6.41
C ALA A 13 -7.98 10.01 7.84
N ASP A 14 -8.62 10.74 8.74
CA ASP A 14 -8.88 10.30 10.11
C ASP A 14 -9.82 9.08 10.14
N ILE A 15 -10.84 9.05 9.29
CA ILE A 15 -11.74 7.90 9.18
C ILE A 15 -10.98 6.69 8.61
N SER A 16 -10.20 6.87 7.54
CA SER A 16 -9.38 5.79 6.95
C SER A 16 -8.41 5.23 7.96
N LYS A 17 -7.73 6.11 8.72
CA LYS A 17 -6.86 5.70 9.82
C LYS A 17 -7.60 4.88 10.87
N SER A 18 -8.78 5.33 11.31
CA SER A 18 -9.59 4.61 12.30
C SER A 18 -9.99 3.22 11.80
N LYS A 19 -10.31 3.06 10.51
CA LYS A 19 -10.61 1.74 9.93
C LYS A 19 -9.40 0.82 9.91
N ALA A 20 -8.24 1.34 9.53
CA ALA A 20 -6.98 0.60 9.56
C ALA A 20 -6.60 0.22 11.00
N ASP A 21 -6.68 1.15 11.96
CA ASP A 21 -6.39 0.90 13.37
C ASP A 21 -7.31 -0.20 13.95
N ASN A 22 -8.59 -0.23 13.56
CA ASN A 22 -9.51 -1.28 14.02
C ASN A 22 -9.09 -2.67 13.52
N VAL A 23 -8.64 -2.80 12.29
CA VAL A 23 -8.12 -4.08 11.76
C VAL A 23 -6.84 -4.46 12.47
N VAL A 24 -5.89 -3.53 12.58
CA VAL A 24 -4.58 -3.75 13.22
C VAL A 24 -4.71 -4.14 14.69
N ASN A 25 -5.53 -3.41 15.45
CA ASN A 25 -5.71 -3.65 16.90
C ASN A 25 -6.49 -4.93 17.21
N ASN A 26 -7.15 -5.52 16.22
CA ASN A 26 -7.92 -6.76 16.37
C ASN A 26 -7.44 -7.83 15.37
N ILE A 27 -6.14 -7.84 15.10
CA ILE A 27 -5.56 -8.71 14.07
C ILE A 27 -5.78 -10.20 14.40
N ASP A 28 -5.79 -10.59 15.67
CA ASP A 28 -6.07 -11.97 16.08
C ASP A 28 -7.48 -12.39 15.66
N ASP A 29 -8.49 -11.58 15.96
CA ASP A 29 -9.87 -11.81 15.52
C ASP A 29 -9.99 -11.90 13.99
N VAL A 30 -9.22 -11.07 13.27
CA VAL A 30 -9.18 -11.08 11.81
C VAL A 30 -8.55 -12.37 11.29
N CYS A 31 -7.44 -12.82 11.87
CA CYS A 31 -6.76 -14.06 11.49
C CYS A 31 -7.58 -15.32 11.80
N GLU A 32 -8.29 -15.30 12.93
CA GLU A 32 -9.17 -16.40 13.37
C GLU A 32 -10.54 -16.38 12.68
N LEU A 33 -10.83 -15.36 11.87
CA LEU A 33 -12.11 -15.15 11.17
C LEU A 33 -13.31 -15.18 12.12
N THR A 34 -13.15 -14.58 13.31
CA THR A 34 -14.29 -14.41 14.24
C THR A 34 -15.33 -13.46 13.62
N ASP A 35 -16.55 -13.47 14.16
CA ASP A 35 -17.61 -12.54 13.71
C ASP A 35 -17.15 -11.07 13.80
N ASN A 36 -16.41 -10.71 14.86
CA ASN A 36 -15.84 -9.37 15.02
C ASN A 36 -14.76 -9.08 13.98
N GLY A 37 -13.83 -10.02 13.77
CA GLY A 37 -12.76 -9.89 12.77
C GLY A 37 -13.33 -9.70 11.35
N ILE A 38 -14.33 -10.51 11.00
CA ILE A 38 -15.04 -10.36 9.71
C ILE A 38 -15.72 -8.99 9.62
N GLN A 39 -16.36 -8.53 10.70
CA GLN A 39 -17.02 -7.22 10.74
C GLN A 39 -16.01 -6.08 10.50
N PHE A 40 -14.84 -6.11 11.14
CA PHE A 40 -13.78 -5.10 10.92
C PHE A 40 -13.30 -5.08 9.48
N LEU A 41 -13.08 -6.25 8.86
CA LEU A 41 -12.71 -6.35 7.45
C LEU A 41 -13.79 -5.78 6.53
N VAL A 42 -15.05 -6.17 6.74
CA VAL A 42 -16.18 -5.69 5.93
C VAL A 42 -16.32 -4.17 6.04
N ASP A 43 -16.20 -3.61 7.25
CA ASP A 43 -16.29 -2.16 7.47
C ASP A 43 -15.14 -1.42 6.78
N ALA A 44 -13.91 -1.96 6.83
CA ALA A 44 -12.76 -1.37 6.16
C ALA A 44 -12.90 -1.41 4.62
N LEU A 45 -13.28 -2.57 4.06
CA LEU A 45 -13.49 -2.74 2.63
C LEU A 45 -14.66 -1.89 2.11
N LYS A 46 -15.77 -1.85 2.86
CA LYS A 46 -16.93 -1.00 2.52
C LYS A 46 -16.55 0.48 2.54
N TRP A 47 -15.76 0.91 3.51
CA TRP A 47 -15.25 2.28 3.54
C TRP A 47 -14.38 2.58 2.32
N GLY A 48 -13.39 1.74 2.02
CA GLY A 48 -12.51 1.89 0.86
C GLY A 48 -13.28 2.08 -0.44
N GLY A 49 -14.27 1.21 -0.70
CA GLY A 49 -15.10 1.29 -1.90
C GLY A 49 -16.10 2.46 -1.90
N ALA A 50 -16.85 2.66 -0.80
CA ALA A 50 -17.92 3.65 -0.75
C ALA A 50 -17.42 5.09 -0.58
N SER A 51 -16.35 5.31 0.17
CA SER A 51 -15.81 6.64 0.41
C SER A 51 -15.26 7.30 -0.85
N PHE A 52 -14.73 6.51 -1.75
CA PHE A 52 -14.22 6.97 -3.04
C PHE A 52 -15.30 7.72 -3.84
N HIS A 53 -16.49 7.15 -3.94
CA HIS A 53 -17.64 7.77 -4.61
C HIS A 53 -18.13 9.02 -3.85
N GLY A 54 -18.28 8.91 -2.54
CA GLY A 54 -18.75 9.99 -1.69
C GLY A 54 -17.81 11.20 -1.63
N ALA A 55 -16.51 10.97 -1.87
CA ALA A 55 -15.49 12.01 -1.91
C ALA A 55 -15.25 12.60 -3.31
N GLY A 56 -16.18 12.45 -4.25
CA GLY A 56 -16.06 12.99 -5.61
C GLY A 56 -14.97 12.35 -6.43
N TRP A 57 -14.78 11.05 -6.27
CA TRP A 57 -13.74 10.25 -6.92
C TRP A 57 -12.31 10.63 -6.48
N ASN A 58 -12.15 11.19 -5.30
CA ASN A 58 -10.84 11.45 -4.73
C ASN A 58 -10.28 10.19 -4.04
N PRO A 59 -9.25 9.53 -4.58
CA PRO A 59 -8.69 8.30 -4.00
C PRO A 59 -7.68 8.58 -2.88
N ARG A 60 -7.32 9.84 -2.64
CA ARG A 60 -6.16 10.23 -1.83
C ARG A 60 -6.16 9.72 -0.39
N HIS A 61 -7.32 9.38 0.16
CA HIS A 61 -7.45 8.86 1.52
C HIS A 61 -7.45 7.34 1.61
N ILE A 62 -7.45 6.66 0.45
CA ILE A 62 -7.48 5.19 0.37
C ILE A 62 -6.37 4.59 -0.49
N GLU A 63 -5.74 5.39 -1.34
CA GLU A 63 -4.63 4.97 -2.19
C GLU A 63 -3.44 5.90 -2.02
N GLY A 64 -2.26 5.34 -1.93
CA GLY A 64 -1.00 6.05 -1.84
C GLY A 64 0.10 5.32 -2.59
N VAL A 65 1.33 5.47 -2.12
CA VAL A 65 2.50 4.86 -2.75
C VAL A 65 2.40 3.33 -2.84
N GLU A 66 1.71 2.69 -1.92
CA GLU A 66 1.47 1.24 -1.89
C GLU A 66 0.67 0.77 -3.11
N HIS A 67 -0.38 1.49 -3.46
CA HIS A 67 -1.16 1.19 -4.67
C HIS A 67 -0.42 1.61 -5.93
N PHE A 68 0.31 2.73 -5.92
CA PHE A 68 1.09 3.15 -7.07
C PHE A 68 2.19 2.15 -7.41
N PHE A 69 2.83 1.59 -6.38
CA PHE A 69 3.78 0.50 -6.55
C PHE A 69 3.11 -0.73 -7.18
N PHE A 70 1.97 -1.16 -6.64
CA PHE A 70 1.20 -2.28 -7.18
C PHE A 70 0.85 -2.07 -8.66
N TYR A 71 0.31 -0.90 -9.03
CA TYR A 71 -0.04 -0.60 -10.42
C TYR A 71 1.19 -0.58 -11.34
N ALA A 72 2.29 -0.01 -10.87
CA ALA A 72 3.54 -0.01 -11.60
C ALA A 72 4.07 -1.43 -11.80
N LEU A 73 4.04 -2.27 -10.77
CA LEU A 73 4.49 -3.66 -10.81
C LEU A 73 3.69 -4.47 -11.84
N GLU A 74 2.37 -4.38 -11.82
CA GLU A 74 1.52 -5.03 -12.84
C GLU A 74 1.83 -4.50 -14.25
N SER A 75 2.06 -3.19 -14.38
CA SER A 75 2.34 -2.57 -15.67
C SER A 75 3.66 -3.04 -16.28
N TYR A 76 4.71 -3.19 -15.45
CA TYR A 76 6.04 -3.59 -15.94
C TYR A 76 6.17 -5.09 -16.16
N THR A 77 5.67 -5.88 -15.23
CA THR A 77 5.78 -7.34 -15.32
C THR A 77 4.78 -7.96 -16.29
N LYS A 78 3.69 -7.24 -16.63
CA LYS A 78 2.52 -7.75 -17.36
C LYS A 78 1.86 -8.95 -16.69
N LYS A 79 2.10 -9.13 -15.39
CA LYS A 79 1.47 -10.16 -14.55
C LYS A 79 0.31 -9.57 -13.76
N LYS A 80 -0.60 -10.44 -13.34
CA LYS A 80 -1.67 -10.11 -12.39
C LYS A 80 -1.34 -10.72 -11.05
N PHE A 81 -1.54 -9.95 -10.00
CA PHE A 81 -1.23 -10.34 -8.64
C PHE A 81 -2.50 -10.46 -7.80
N LEU A 82 -2.41 -11.21 -6.72
CA LEU A 82 -3.37 -11.08 -5.64
C LEU A 82 -3.19 -9.67 -5.05
N HIS A 83 -4.22 -8.82 -5.26
CA HIS A 83 -4.17 -7.38 -4.97
C HIS A 83 -3.62 -7.08 -3.57
N GLY A 84 -4.22 -7.69 -2.53
CA GLY A 84 -3.81 -7.46 -1.14
C GLY A 84 -2.35 -7.86 -0.87
N GLN A 85 -1.85 -8.93 -1.47
CA GLN A 85 -0.47 -9.38 -1.30
C GLN A 85 0.53 -8.37 -1.85
N ALA A 86 0.33 -7.93 -3.09
CA ALA A 86 1.22 -6.96 -3.73
C ALA A 86 1.11 -5.56 -3.09
N VAL A 87 -0.09 -5.15 -2.65
CA VAL A 87 -0.29 -3.91 -1.90
C VAL A 87 0.40 -3.98 -0.54
N CYS A 88 0.39 -5.12 0.16
CA CYS A 88 1.12 -5.27 1.43
C CYS A 88 2.64 -5.08 1.26
N LEU A 89 3.25 -5.56 0.17
CA LEU A 89 4.64 -5.21 -0.14
C LEU A 89 4.80 -3.69 -0.35
N GLY A 90 3.88 -3.08 -1.09
CA GLY A 90 3.85 -1.63 -1.28
C GLY A 90 3.68 -0.85 0.02
N VAL A 91 2.91 -1.37 1.00
CA VAL A 91 2.77 -0.77 2.34
C VAL A 91 4.11 -0.74 3.06
N VAL A 92 4.85 -1.85 3.10
CA VAL A 92 6.19 -1.89 3.73
C VAL A 92 7.13 -0.90 3.05
N ILE A 93 7.18 -0.89 1.72
CA ILE A 93 7.98 0.07 0.94
C ILE A 93 7.60 1.51 1.28
N GLY A 94 6.31 1.83 1.32
CA GLY A 94 5.80 3.15 1.66
C GLY A 94 6.17 3.58 3.08
N CYS A 95 6.09 2.68 4.04
CA CYS A 95 6.53 2.91 5.42
C CYS A 95 8.01 3.22 5.51
N MET A 96 8.85 2.48 4.76
CA MET A 96 10.29 2.74 4.68
C MET A 96 10.60 4.08 4.02
N MET A 97 9.89 4.47 2.95
CA MET A 97 10.01 5.80 2.34
C MET A 97 9.66 6.93 3.33
N HIS A 98 8.66 6.72 4.17
CA HIS A 98 8.23 7.66 5.22
C HIS A 98 9.03 7.53 6.51
N GLN A 99 9.88 6.51 6.66
CA GLN A 99 10.62 6.16 7.89
C GLN A 99 9.68 6.02 9.11
N LYS A 100 8.57 5.31 8.92
CA LYS A 100 7.51 5.16 9.93
C LYS A 100 6.89 3.77 9.90
N LYS A 101 6.87 3.11 11.06
CA LYS A 101 6.08 1.90 11.33
C LYS A 101 6.37 0.67 10.46
N GLU A 102 7.49 0.62 9.75
CA GLU A 102 7.81 -0.50 8.87
C GLU A 102 7.87 -1.85 9.60
N ASP A 103 8.47 -1.88 10.80
CA ASP A 103 8.57 -3.11 11.61
C ASP A 103 7.19 -3.53 12.17
N GLU A 104 6.41 -2.55 12.64
CA GLU A 104 5.06 -2.79 13.18
C GLU A 104 4.16 -3.41 12.11
N LEU A 105 4.09 -2.80 10.93
CA LEU A 105 3.22 -3.26 9.85
C LEU A 105 3.71 -4.56 9.21
N LEU A 106 5.02 -4.75 9.07
CA LEU A 106 5.57 -6.02 8.62
C LEU A 106 5.21 -7.17 9.58
N GLY A 107 5.31 -6.93 10.89
CA GLY A 107 4.89 -7.90 11.90
C GLY A 107 3.41 -8.29 11.77
N ILE A 108 2.53 -7.33 11.52
CA ILE A 108 1.10 -7.57 11.31
C ILE A 108 0.84 -8.36 10.02
N ILE A 109 1.53 -8.03 8.94
CA ILE A 109 1.44 -8.75 7.66
C ILE A 109 1.85 -10.22 7.85
N HIS A 110 2.94 -10.47 8.59
CA HIS A 110 3.38 -11.83 8.92
C HIS A 110 2.38 -12.56 9.80
N GLN A 111 1.81 -11.90 10.82
CA GLN A 111 0.79 -12.48 11.69
C GLN A 111 -0.47 -12.87 10.90
N ALA A 112 -0.84 -12.07 9.90
CA ALA A 112 -1.92 -12.39 8.97
C ALA A 112 -1.58 -13.51 7.98
N GLY A 113 -0.36 -14.08 8.02
CA GLY A 113 0.08 -15.15 7.13
C GLY A 113 0.27 -14.72 5.68
N ILE A 114 0.45 -13.43 5.43
CA ILE A 114 0.64 -12.90 4.08
C ILE A 114 2.13 -12.92 3.73
N ASP A 115 2.50 -13.75 2.77
CA ASP A 115 3.87 -13.80 2.25
C ASP A 115 4.05 -12.77 1.15
N ILE A 116 4.81 -11.71 1.46
CA ILE A 116 5.04 -10.57 0.55
C ILE A 116 6.37 -10.67 -0.21
N ARG A 117 7.08 -11.80 -0.09
CA ARG A 117 8.32 -12.00 -0.84
C ARG A 117 8.02 -12.09 -2.35
N PRO A 118 8.89 -11.55 -3.21
CA PRO A 118 8.71 -11.59 -4.66
C PRO A 118 8.44 -13.00 -5.19
N GLU A 119 9.16 -14.01 -4.70
CA GLU A 119 9.04 -15.40 -5.12
C GLU A 119 7.62 -15.95 -4.87
N ALA A 120 6.99 -15.58 -3.75
CA ALA A 120 5.61 -15.97 -3.44
C ALA A 120 4.58 -15.36 -4.39
N MET A 121 4.96 -14.27 -5.08
CA MET A 121 4.16 -13.61 -6.10
C MET A 121 4.56 -14.03 -7.53
N GLY A 122 5.53 -14.93 -7.67
CA GLY A 122 6.02 -15.42 -8.96
C GLY A 122 6.83 -14.38 -9.74
N ILE A 123 7.50 -13.47 -9.05
CA ILE A 123 8.42 -12.46 -9.59
C ILE A 123 9.77 -12.53 -8.89
N GLU A 124 10.74 -11.84 -9.44
CA GLU A 124 12.09 -11.75 -8.90
C GLU A 124 12.37 -10.37 -8.30
N TRP A 125 13.41 -10.26 -7.48
CA TRP A 125 13.83 -8.97 -6.91
C TRP A 125 14.18 -7.92 -7.96
N GLU A 126 14.63 -8.34 -9.13
CA GLU A 126 14.90 -7.47 -10.29
C GLU A 126 13.64 -6.79 -10.81
N ASP A 127 12.46 -7.44 -10.71
CA ASP A 127 11.17 -6.85 -11.08
C ASP A 127 10.78 -5.76 -10.07
N VAL A 128 11.00 -6.02 -8.78
CA VAL A 128 10.78 -5.03 -7.71
C VAL A 128 11.73 -3.83 -7.87
N GLU A 129 13.01 -4.09 -8.13
CA GLU A 129 14.03 -3.05 -8.34
C GLU A 129 13.64 -2.12 -9.50
N LYS A 130 13.34 -2.69 -10.67
CA LYS A 130 12.92 -1.93 -11.86
C LYS A 130 11.65 -1.12 -11.57
N THR A 131 10.70 -1.72 -10.86
CA THR A 131 9.44 -1.03 -10.50
C THR A 131 9.73 0.17 -9.61
N LEU A 132 10.58 0.01 -8.59
CA LEU A 132 10.94 1.11 -7.68
C LEU A 132 11.65 2.26 -8.39
N TYR A 133 12.66 1.97 -9.23
CA TYR A 133 13.36 3.02 -9.98
C TYR A 133 12.47 3.78 -10.96
N SER A 134 11.44 3.15 -11.47
CA SER A 134 10.52 3.76 -12.43
C SER A 134 9.26 4.36 -11.79
N LEU A 135 9.03 4.11 -10.50
CA LEU A 135 7.78 4.48 -9.79
C LEU A 135 7.43 5.96 -9.93
N LYS A 136 8.39 6.86 -9.74
CA LYS A 136 8.20 8.31 -9.88
C LYS A 136 7.69 8.68 -11.27
N ASN A 137 8.31 8.15 -12.31
CA ASN A 137 7.90 8.42 -13.69
C ASN A 137 6.52 7.84 -13.96
N TYR A 138 6.26 6.63 -13.49
CA TYR A 138 4.96 5.97 -13.62
C TYR A 138 3.83 6.81 -13.00
N VAL A 139 4.03 7.33 -11.79
CA VAL A 139 3.06 8.19 -11.09
C VAL A 139 2.78 9.48 -11.88
N ILE A 140 3.82 10.10 -12.44
CA ILE A 140 3.69 11.33 -13.23
C ILE A 140 2.97 11.07 -14.56
N GLU A 141 3.36 10.03 -15.30
CA GLU A 141 2.78 9.68 -16.60
C GLU A 141 1.31 9.30 -16.49
N ASN A 142 0.94 8.59 -15.41
CA ASN A 142 -0.44 8.18 -15.17
C ASN A 142 -1.28 9.24 -14.44
N LYS A 143 -0.69 10.43 -14.16
CA LYS A 143 -1.37 11.56 -13.51
C LYS A 143 -2.01 11.21 -12.17
N PHE A 144 -1.35 10.35 -11.39
CA PHE A 144 -1.78 10.05 -10.04
C PHE A 144 -1.60 11.28 -9.14
N HIS A 145 -2.30 11.30 -8.02
CA HIS A 145 -2.17 12.42 -7.10
C HIS A 145 -0.77 12.49 -6.49
N TYR A 146 -0.35 13.72 -6.18
CA TYR A 146 0.96 13.98 -5.60
C TYR A 146 1.14 13.35 -4.22
N GLY A 147 2.22 12.65 -4.02
CA GLY A 147 2.59 11.98 -2.76
C GLY A 147 4.09 11.75 -2.64
N ILE A 148 4.51 10.91 -1.69
CA ILE A 148 5.93 10.62 -1.42
C ILE A 148 6.65 10.07 -2.65
N ALA A 149 5.99 9.29 -3.49
CA ALA A 149 6.57 8.73 -4.71
C ALA A 149 7.05 9.80 -5.71
N ASN A 150 6.57 11.05 -5.62
CA ASN A 150 7.01 12.14 -6.48
C ASN A 150 8.32 12.77 -6.01
N ASP A 151 8.61 12.74 -4.71
CA ASP A 151 9.76 13.45 -4.12
C ASP A 151 10.87 12.49 -3.65
N PHE A 152 10.51 11.24 -3.35
CA PHE A 152 11.47 10.25 -2.88
C PHE A 152 12.40 9.82 -4.01
N GLU A 153 13.70 9.82 -3.74
CA GLU A 153 14.71 9.30 -4.64
C GLU A 153 15.08 7.88 -4.24
N VAL A 154 14.74 6.92 -5.08
CA VAL A 154 15.09 5.52 -4.88
C VAL A 154 16.57 5.33 -5.20
N THR A 155 17.36 4.98 -4.18
CA THR A 155 18.77 4.65 -4.32
C THR A 155 18.98 3.13 -4.26
N LYS A 156 20.18 2.68 -4.63
CA LYS A 156 20.56 1.28 -4.51
C LYS A 156 20.54 0.80 -3.05
N GLU A 157 20.96 1.67 -2.14
CA GLU A 157 20.96 1.41 -0.69
C GLU A 157 19.54 1.25 -0.17
N PHE A 158 18.59 2.10 -0.64
CA PHE A 158 17.18 1.97 -0.29
C PHE A 158 16.62 0.64 -0.79
N PHE A 159 16.85 0.29 -2.06
CA PHE A 159 16.42 -1.01 -2.59
C PHE A 159 16.98 -2.18 -1.78
N GLN A 160 18.27 -2.15 -1.47
CA GLN A 160 18.89 -3.20 -0.66
C GLN A 160 18.30 -3.27 0.75
N SER A 161 17.94 -2.13 1.35
CA SER A 161 17.27 -2.11 2.66
C SER A 161 15.86 -2.69 2.59
N VAL A 162 15.11 -2.45 1.50
CA VAL A 162 13.80 -3.09 1.26
C VAL A 162 13.96 -4.61 1.16
N LYS A 163 14.93 -5.06 0.36
CA LYS A 163 15.21 -6.49 0.19
C LYS A 163 15.52 -7.15 1.53
N ASN A 164 16.47 -6.62 2.28
CA ASN A 164 16.85 -7.15 3.60
C ASN A 164 15.71 -7.13 4.64
N LYS A 165 14.75 -6.21 4.49
CA LYS A 165 13.59 -6.09 5.40
C LYS A 165 12.55 -7.17 5.13
N VAL A 166 12.37 -7.56 3.88
CA VAL A 166 11.32 -8.50 3.44
C VAL A 166 11.81 -9.97 3.45
N GLU A 167 13.11 -10.21 3.23
CA GLU A 167 13.74 -11.54 3.36
C GLU A 167 13.87 -11.98 4.82
#